data_b2afa2db9043723f1b00c5a968431841
#
_entry.id   b2afa2db9043723f1b00c5a968431841
#
_cell.length_a   1.000
_cell.length_b   1.000
_cell.length_c   1.000
_cell.angle_alpha   90.00
_cell.angle_beta   90.00
_cell.angle_gamma   90.00
#
_symmetry.space_group_name_H-M   'P 1'
#
loop_
_entity.id
_entity.type
_entity.pdbx_description
1 polymer ?
#
loop_
_entity_poly.entity_id
_entity_poly.type
_entity_poly.pdbx_seq_one_letter_code
_entity_poly.pdbx_strand_id
1 'polypeptide(L)'
;MILSLLGLMPGAFAQGLLWAVMAIGVYITYRILDIADLTAEGCFTLGAAVTCKLVTLGWDPFTSTIVSFLAGLLAGLVTGLLHTKLKIPALLSGILTMTALWSVNLRVMGQSNIPLLKQTTIISLLEDVGLTKNVAAIVAGLVLTVFVIFILWIFFNTDFFRTKRSAFHRYFETI
;
A
#
# COMPACT_ATOMS: atom_id res chain seq x y z
N MET A 1 -21.36 27.11 -8.15
CA MET A 1 -20.05 26.92 -7.49
C MET A 1 -20.14 26.02 -6.26
N ILE A 2 -20.98 26.30 -5.26
CA ILE A 2 -21.10 25.45 -4.04
C ILE A 2 -21.67 24.05 -4.37
N LEU A 3 -22.69 23.95 -5.22
CA LEU A 3 -23.26 22.66 -5.64
C LEU A 3 -22.28 21.79 -6.43
N SER A 4 -21.40 22.39 -7.25
CA SER A 4 -20.36 21.64 -7.95
C SER A 4 -19.26 21.14 -7.01
N LEU A 5 -18.94 21.89 -5.95
CA LEU A 5 -18.02 21.47 -4.90
C LEU A 5 -18.58 20.27 -4.11
N LEU A 6 -19.86 20.32 -3.75
CA LEU A 6 -20.55 19.19 -3.07
C LEU A 6 -20.55 17.93 -3.94
N GLY A 7 -20.69 18.05 -5.26
CA GLY A 7 -20.61 16.91 -6.19
C GLY A 7 -19.23 16.26 -6.29
N LEU A 8 -18.14 16.97 -5.94
CA LEU A 8 -16.77 16.44 -5.94
C LEU A 8 -16.38 15.76 -4.61
N MET A 9 -17.11 16.02 -3.54
CA MET A 9 -16.83 15.47 -2.21
C MET A 9 -16.75 13.93 -2.17
N PRO A 10 -17.69 13.17 -2.78
CA PRO A 10 -17.61 11.71 -2.75
C PRO A 10 -16.35 11.15 -3.41
N GLY A 11 -15.90 11.76 -4.51
CA GLY A 11 -14.65 11.38 -5.17
C GLY A 11 -13.42 11.66 -4.30
N ALA A 12 -13.39 12.80 -3.61
CA ALA A 12 -12.31 13.14 -2.70
C ALA A 12 -12.26 12.18 -1.50
N PHE A 13 -13.41 11.79 -0.94
CA PHE A 13 -13.49 10.79 0.12
C PHE A 13 -12.98 9.41 -0.33
N ALA A 14 -13.39 8.95 -1.52
CA ALA A 14 -12.92 7.69 -2.08
C ALA A 14 -11.39 7.67 -2.22
N GLN A 15 -10.81 8.75 -2.76
CA GLN A 15 -9.38 8.87 -2.90
C GLN A 15 -8.67 8.96 -1.55
N GLY A 16 -9.22 9.69 -0.59
CA GLY A 16 -8.70 9.78 0.78
C GLY A 16 -8.61 8.42 1.48
N LEU A 17 -9.61 7.53 1.30
CA LEU A 17 -9.61 6.18 1.85
C LEU A 17 -8.47 5.31 1.29
N LEU A 18 -8.16 5.44 -0.01
CA LEU A 18 -7.03 4.71 -0.61
C LEU A 18 -5.69 5.19 -0.04
N TRP A 19 -5.52 6.49 0.14
CA TRP A 19 -4.32 7.06 0.79
C TRP A 19 -4.24 6.71 2.27
N ALA A 20 -5.36 6.51 2.95
CA ALA A 20 -5.40 6.10 4.36
C ALA A 20 -4.70 4.75 4.58
N VAL A 21 -4.82 3.80 3.66
CA VAL A 21 -4.12 2.50 3.73
C VAL A 21 -2.61 2.69 3.72
N MET A 22 -2.10 3.56 2.84
CA MET A 22 -0.67 3.90 2.81
C MET A 22 -0.22 4.58 4.12
N ALA A 23 -1.01 5.54 4.62
CA ALA A 23 -0.71 6.23 5.87
C ALA A 23 -0.66 5.26 7.07
N ILE A 24 -1.57 4.27 7.12
CA ILE A 24 -1.54 3.21 8.12
C ILE A 24 -0.25 2.39 8.00
N GLY A 25 0.20 2.05 6.80
CA GLY A 25 1.47 1.35 6.57
C GLY A 25 2.66 2.11 7.15
N VAL A 26 2.77 3.41 6.86
CA VAL A 26 3.84 4.28 7.39
C VAL A 26 3.73 4.40 8.92
N TYR A 27 2.51 4.55 9.46
CA TYR A 27 2.30 4.61 10.91
C TYR A 27 2.79 3.36 11.63
N ILE A 28 2.58 2.17 11.05
CA ILE A 28 3.02 0.91 11.66
C ILE A 28 4.54 0.83 11.69
N THR A 29 5.19 1.16 10.58
CA THR A 29 6.66 1.15 10.52
C THR A 29 7.25 2.14 11.52
N TYR A 30 6.68 3.33 11.64
CA TYR A 30 7.06 4.31 12.65
C TYR A 30 6.84 3.79 14.08
N ARG A 31 5.71 3.11 14.34
CA ARG A 31 5.39 2.56 15.67
C ARG A 31 6.29 1.42 16.09
N ILE A 32 6.84 0.65 15.13
CA ILE A 32 7.68 -0.53 15.40
C ILE A 32 9.16 -0.19 15.37
N LEU A 33 9.59 0.60 14.38
CA LEU A 33 11.00 0.89 14.11
C LEU A 33 11.45 2.26 14.68
N ASP A 34 10.50 3.06 15.17
CA ASP A 34 10.70 4.46 15.60
C ASP A 34 11.29 5.36 14.49
N ILE A 35 11.19 4.93 13.26
CA ILE A 35 11.66 5.63 12.05
C ILE A 35 10.59 5.48 10.97
N ALA A 36 10.24 6.58 10.28
CA ALA A 36 9.34 6.53 9.13
C ALA A 36 10.00 5.80 7.96
N ASP A 37 9.42 4.67 7.53
CA ASP A 37 9.90 3.92 6.38
C ASP A 37 9.26 4.45 5.09
N LEU A 38 10.06 5.13 4.27
CA LEU A 38 9.65 5.67 2.98
C LEU A 38 9.49 4.60 1.89
N THR A 39 9.88 3.36 2.16
CA THR A 39 9.64 2.23 1.23
C THR A 39 8.15 2.01 0.98
N ALA A 40 7.29 2.34 1.95
CA ALA A 40 5.85 2.18 1.83
C ALA A 40 5.29 2.90 0.60
N GLU A 41 5.74 4.12 0.31
CA GLU A 41 5.36 4.89 -0.88
C GLU A 41 5.82 4.20 -2.18
N GLY A 42 7.07 3.72 -2.20
CA GLY A 42 7.61 2.97 -3.34
C GLY A 42 6.86 1.66 -3.60
N CYS A 43 6.53 0.91 -2.55
CA CYS A 43 5.75 -0.33 -2.65
C CYS A 43 4.32 -0.09 -3.13
N PHE A 44 3.68 0.99 -2.67
CA PHE A 44 2.34 1.37 -3.10
C PHE A 44 2.30 1.68 -4.61
N THR A 45 3.24 2.48 -5.09
CA THR A 45 3.36 2.80 -6.51
C THR A 45 3.74 1.59 -7.36
N LEU A 46 4.59 0.68 -6.85
CA LEU A 46 4.91 -0.59 -7.51
C LEU A 46 3.66 -1.46 -7.65
N GLY A 47 2.88 -1.60 -6.59
CA GLY A 47 1.62 -2.34 -6.62
C GLY A 47 0.67 -1.80 -7.69
N ALA A 48 0.49 -0.49 -7.75
CA ALA A 48 -0.31 0.16 -8.78
C ALA A 48 0.24 -0.09 -10.20
N ALA A 49 1.55 0.04 -10.42
CA ALA A 49 2.20 -0.19 -11.70
C ALA A 49 2.00 -1.62 -12.20
N VAL A 50 2.20 -2.62 -11.33
CA VAL A 50 2.01 -4.05 -11.65
C VAL A 50 0.54 -4.34 -11.96
N THR A 51 -0.40 -3.89 -11.12
CA THR A 51 -1.84 -4.07 -11.38
C THR A 51 -2.25 -3.46 -12.71
N CYS A 52 -1.88 -2.21 -12.97
CA CYS A 52 -2.22 -1.53 -14.23
C CYS A 52 -1.68 -2.29 -15.44
N LYS A 53 -0.44 -2.76 -15.36
CA LYS A 53 0.18 -3.53 -16.46
C LYS A 53 -0.52 -4.85 -16.71
N LEU A 54 -0.82 -5.62 -15.67
CA LEU A 54 -1.48 -6.93 -15.81
C LEU A 54 -2.91 -6.79 -16.32
N VAL A 55 -3.66 -5.83 -15.83
CA VAL A 55 -5.02 -5.54 -16.30
C VAL A 55 -5.02 -5.12 -17.78
N THR A 56 -4.04 -4.32 -18.23
CA THR A 56 -3.92 -3.96 -19.66
C THR A 56 -3.50 -5.14 -20.54
N LEU A 57 -2.88 -6.18 -19.97
CA LEU A 57 -2.59 -7.45 -20.65
C LEU A 57 -3.78 -8.42 -20.66
N GLY A 58 -4.93 -8.01 -20.12
CA GLY A 58 -6.16 -8.81 -20.10
C GLY A 58 -6.25 -9.80 -18.93
N TRP A 59 -5.42 -9.63 -17.90
CA TRP A 59 -5.53 -10.46 -16.70
C TRP A 59 -6.72 -10.05 -15.86
N ASP A 60 -7.27 -11.02 -15.14
CA ASP A 60 -8.35 -10.80 -14.20
C ASP A 60 -7.94 -9.81 -13.08
N PRO A 61 -8.79 -8.84 -12.68
CA PRO A 61 -8.45 -7.85 -11.65
C PRO A 61 -8.05 -8.45 -10.30
N PHE A 62 -8.65 -9.58 -9.90
CA PHE A 62 -8.31 -10.26 -8.64
C PHE A 62 -6.90 -10.85 -8.68
N THR A 63 -6.56 -11.59 -9.73
CA THR A 63 -5.22 -12.18 -9.89
C THR A 63 -4.16 -11.10 -10.01
N SER A 64 -4.46 -10.01 -10.73
CA SER A 64 -3.58 -8.85 -10.84
C SER A 64 -3.29 -8.21 -9.49
N THR A 65 -4.28 -8.12 -8.60
CA THR A 65 -4.12 -7.59 -7.24
C THR A 65 -3.25 -8.50 -6.37
N ILE A 66 -3.42 -9.83 -6.47
CA ILE A 66 -2.59 -10.78 -5.72
C ILE A 66 -1.12 -10.70 -6.16
N VAL A 67 -0.87 -10.65 -7.47
CA VAL A 67 0.50 -10.52 -8.00
C VAL A 67 1.14 -9.20 -7.55
N SER A 68 0.38 -8.12 -7.55
CA SER A 68 0.84 -6.81 -7.08
C SER A 68 1.17 -6.80 -5.60
N PHE A 69 0.40 -7.51 -4.79
CA PHE A 69 0.68 -7.69 -3.36
C PHE A 69 2.00 -8.44 -3.16
N LEU A 70 2.24 -9.52 -3.91
CA LEU A 70 3.50 -10.25 -3.87
C LEU A 70 4.68 -9.38 -4.32
N ALA A 71 4.52 -8.54 -5.35
CA ALA A 71 5.54 -7.61 -5.79
C ALA A 71 5.90 -6.59 -4.70
N GLY A 72 4.90 -6.04 -4.00
CA GLY A 72 5.10 -5.16 -2.84
C GLY A 72 5.82 -5.85 -1.68
N LEU A 73 5.46 -7.10 -1.38
CA LEU A 73 6.16 -7.93 -0.38
C LEU A 73 7.64 -8.12 -0.71
N LEU A 74 7.96 -8.44 -1.97
CA LEU A 74 9.35 -8.60 -2.42
C LEU A 74 10.13 -7.29 -2.27
N ALA A 75 9.54 -6.16 -2.61
CA ALA A 75 10.18 -4.86 -2.44
C ALA A 75 10.47 -4.55 -0.96
N GLY A 76 9.51 -4.80 -0.05
CA GLY A 76 9.71 -4.67 1.38
C GLY A 76 10.79 -5.62 1.93
N LEU A 77 10.86 -6.86 1.40
CA LEU A 77 11.90 -7.81 1.74
C LEU A 77 13.29 -7.30 1.35
N VAL A 78 13.42 -6.68 0.18
CA VAL A 78 14.70 -6.06 -0.25
C VAL A 78 15.12 -4.98 0.75
N THR A 79 14.23 -4.09 1.15
CA THR A 79 14.53 -3.06 2.17
C THR A 79 14.97 -3.69 3.49
N GLY A 80 14.25 -4.72 3.94
CA GLY A 80 14.60 -5.46 5.15
C GLY A 80 15.98 -6.11 5.07
N LEU A 81 16.36 -6.67 3.91
CA LEU A 81 17.69 -7.24 3.68
C LEU A 81 18.77 -6.16 3.68
N LEU A 82 18.55 -5.01 3.04
CA LEU A 82 19.47 -3.87 3.07
C LEU A 82 19.75 -3.42 4.51
N HIS A 83 18.69 -3.31 5.32
CA HIS A 83 18.84 -2.91 6.71
C HIS A 83 19.52 -3.98 7.56
N THR A 84 19.08 -5.25 7.49
CA THR A 84 19.54 -6.31 8.40
C THR A 84 20.89 -6.93 8.00
N LYS A 85 21.07 -7.22 6.70
CA LYS A 85 22.29 -7.88 6.21
C LYS A 85 23.43 -6.90 5.90
N LEU A 86 23.10 -5.78 5.25
CA LEU A 86 24.11 -4.77 4.88
C LEU A 86 24.32 -3.72 5.98
N LYS A 87 23.52 -3.79 7.08
CA LYS A 87 23.58 -2.86 8.22
C LYS A 87 23.44 -1.39 7.82
N ILE A 88 22.71 -1.13 6.73
CA ILE A 88 22.41 0.23 6.29
C ILE A 88 21.35 0.82 7.26
N PRO A 89 21.48 2.07 7.69
CA PRO A 89 20.45 2.72 8.51
C PRO A 89 19.06 2.59 7.89
N ALA A 90 18.02 2.32 8.70
CA ALA A 90 16.68 2.01 8.21
C ALA A 90 16.12 3.10 7.30
N LEU A 91 16.30 4.38 7.67
CA LEU A 91 15.89 5.52 6.84
C LEU A 91 16.57 5.52 5.47
N LEU A 92 17.88 5.25 5.43
CA LEU A 92 18.64 5.24 4.18
C LEU A 92 18.25 4.04 3.30
N SER A 93 18.03 2.86 3.87
CA SER A 93 17.56 1.69 3.14
C SER A 93 16.19 1.93 2.50
N GLY A 94 15.28 2.61 3.20
CA GLY A 94 13.97 3.01 2.67
C GLY A 94 14.09 3.96 1.48
N ILE A 95 14.92 5.01 1.59
CA ILE A 95 15.14 5.98 0.51
C ILE A 95 15.77 5.28 -0.72
N LEU A 96 16.77 4.41 -0.51
CA LEU A 96 17.41 3.68 -1.60
C LEU A 96 16.43 2.77 -2.34
N THR A 97 15.61 2.02 -1.59
CA THR A 97 14.59 1.16 -2.20
C THR A 97 13.53 1.98 -2.93
N MET A 98 13.03 3.06 -2.33
CA MET A 98 12.05 3.94 -2.95
C MET A 98 12.55 4.51 -4.30
N THR A 99 13.79 5.00 -4.34
CA THR A 99 14.40 5.53 -5.57
C THR A 99 14.66 4.46 -6.62
N ALA A 100 15.07 3.25 -6.20
CA ALA A 100 15.21 2.11 -7.09
C ALA A 100 13.87 1.67 -7.68
N LEU A 101 12.82 1.63 -6.84
CA LEU A 101 11.46 1.28 -7.26
C LEU A 101 10.88 2.26 -8.28
N TRP A 102 11.26 3.54 -8.23
CA TRP A 102 10.88 4.50 -9.26
C TRP A 102 11.29 4.03 -10.67
N SER A 103 12.53 3.59 -10.82
CA SER A 103 13.03 3.08 -12.11
C SER A 103 12.37 1.75 -12.49
N VAL A 104 12.11 0.88 -11.50
CA VAL A 104 11.40 -0.39 -11.72
C VAL A 104 9.98 -0.14 -12.19
N ASN A 105 9.26 0.79 -11.56
CA ASN A 105 7.88 1.14 -11.92
C ASN A 105 7.77 1.61 -13.37
N LEU A 106 8.66 2.50 -13.81
CA LEU A 106 8.70 2.97 -15.19
C LEU A 106 8.95 1.82 -16.18
N ARG A 107 9.83 0.87 -15.83
CA ARG A 107 10.08 -0.31 -16.66
C ARG A 107 8.91 -1.28 -16.72
N VAL A 108 8.25 -1.53 -15.59
CA VAL A 108 7.06 -2.39 -15.52
C VAL A 108 5.93 -1.79 -16.34
N MET A 109 5.67 -0.51 -16.20
CA MET A 109 4.64 0.19 -16.97
C MET A 109 4.98 0.26 -18.46
N GLY A 110 6.26 0.42 -18.81
CA GLY A 110 6.72 0.62 -20.20
C GLY A 110 6.43 2.00 -20.76
N GLN A 111 5.67 2.81 -20.04
CA GLN A 111 5.31 4.19 -20.37
C GLN A 111 5.01 4.97 -19.09
N SER A 112 5.06 6.30 -19.14
CA SER A 112 4.86 7.15 -17.95
C SER A 112 3.43 7.16 -17.42
N ASN A 113 2.43 6.78 -18.24
CA ASN A 113 1.02 6.73 -17.85
C ASN A 113 0.28 5.64 -18.61
N ILE A 114 -0.47 4.80 -17.90
CA ILE A 114 -1.32 3.75 -18.47
C ILE A 114 -2.79 4.16 -18.30
N PRO A 115 -3.53 4.43 -19.41
CA PRO A 115 -4.95 4.75 -19.30
C PRO A 115 -5.76 3.48 -19.02
N LEU A 116 -6.51 3.47 -17.91
CA LEU A 116 -7.37 2.36 -17.49
C LEU A 116 -8.85 2.54 -17.87
N LEU A 117 -9.20 3.60 -18.60
CA LEU A 117 -10.59 4.00 -18.89
C LEU A 117 -11.43 2.93 -19.61
N LYS A 118 -10.79 1.97 -20.28
CA LYS A 118 -11.45 0.89 -21.03
C LYS A 118 -11.21 -0.50 -20.44
N GLN A 119 -10.61 -0.56 -19.28
CA GLN A 119 -10.22 -1.83 -18.65
C GLN A 119 -11.20 -2.18 -17.53
N THR A 120 -11.48 -3.48 -17.38
CA THR A 120 -12.22 -4.00 -16.24
C THR A 120 -11.37 -3.88 -14.98
N THR A 121 -11.86 -3.12 -14.03
CA THR A 121 -11.23 -2.92 -12.72
C THR A 121 -12.14 -3.46 -11.63
N ILE A 122 -11.64 -3.62 -10.41
CA ILE A 122 -12.49 -4.01 -9.27
C ILE A 122 -13.64 -3.01 -9.08
N ILE A 123 -13.41 -1.72 -9.38
CA ILE A 123 -14.44 -0.69 -9.29
C ILE A 123 -15.50 -0.89 -10.36
N SER A 124 -15.12 -1.24 -11.60
CA SER A 124 -16.09 -1.50 -12.68
C SER A 124 -16.95 -2.75 -12.41
N LEU A 125 -16.39 -3.76 -11.76
CA LEU A 125 -17.17 -4.93 -11.32
C LEU A 125 -18.23 -4.56 -10.26
N LEU A 126 -17.95 -3.56 -9.42
CA LEU A 126 -18.93 -3.03 -8.46
C LEU A 126 -19.96 -2.11 -9.13
N GLU A 127 -19.60 -1.44 -10.21
CA GLU A 127 -20.53 -0.66 -11.04
C GLU A 127 -21.56 -1.58 -11.73
N ASP A 128 -21.15 -2.77 -12.17
CA ASP A 128 -22.05 -3.77 -12.78
C ASP A 128 -23.11 -4.28 -11.80
N VAL A 129 -22.88 -4.17 -10.50
CA VAL A 129 -23.87 -4.48 -9.44
C VAL A 129 -24.85 -3.32 -9.19
N GLY A 130 -24.74 -2.21 -9.94
CA GLY A 130 -25.67 -1.08 -9.89
C GLY A 130 -25.22 0.08 -8.97
N LEU A 131 -23.98 0.08 -8.49
CA LEU A 131 -23.43 1.19 -7.73
C LEU A 131 -22.87 2.29 -8.66
N THR A 132 -23.06 3.55 -8.29
CA THR A 132 -22.37 4.65 -9.00
C THR A 132 -20.87 4.57 -8.73
N LYS A 133 -20.04 5.00 -9.71
CA LYS A 133 -18.58 4.93 -9.65
C LYS A 133 -17.98 5.45 -8.32
N ASN A 134 -18.48 6.57 -7.84
CA ASN A 134 -18.00 7.17 -6.59
C ASN A 134 -18.37 6.32 -5.37
N VAL A 135 -19.57 5.74 -5.35
CA VAL A 135 -20.02 4.87 -4.24
C VAL A 135 -19.26 3.55 -4.28
N ALA A 136 -19.05 2.96 -5.46
CA ALA A 136 -18.25 1.76 -5.63
C ALA A 136 -16.80 1.96 -5.12
N ALA A 137 -16.17 3.10 -5.44
CA ALA A 137 -14.84 3.44 -4.96
C ALA A 137 -14.78 3.66 -3.44
N ILE A 138 -15.79 4.29 -2.84
CA ILE A 138 -15.90 4.48 -1.38
C ILE A 138 -16.05 3.12 -0.70
N VAL A 139 -16.95 2.27 -1.19
CA VAL A 139 -17.19 0.93 -0.62
C VAL A 139 -15.92 0.08 -0.70
N ALA A 140 -15.27 0.03 -1.86
CA ALA A 140 -14.02 -0.71 -2.04
C ALA A 140 -12.91 -0.20 -1.10
N GLY A 141 -12.73 1.13 -1.00
CA GLY A 141 -11.76 1.74 -0.12
C GLY A 141 -12.05 1.48 1.37
N LEU A 142 -13.32 1.53 1.76
CA LEU A 142 -13.74 1.26 3.14
C LEU A 142 -13.53 -0.21 3.52
N VAL A 143 -13.93 -1.14 2.65
CA VAL A 143 -13.71 -2.58 2.86
C VAL A 143 -12.22 -2.88 2.99
N LEU A 144 -11.39 -2.32 2.10
CA LEU A 144 -9.95 -2.49 2.15
C LEU A 144 -9.35 -1.94 3.45
N THR A 145 -9.75 -0.73 3.85
CA THR A 145 -9.26 -0.08 5.07
C THR A 145 -9.65 -0.89 6.32
N VAL A 146 -10.91 -1.33 6.42
CA VAL A 146 -11.38 -2.16 7.54
C VAL A 146 -10.63 -3.51 7.57
N PHE A 147 -10.41 -4.13 6.40
CA PHE A 147 -9.66 -5.38 6.29
C PHE A 147 -8.21 -5.22 6.77
N VAL A 148 -7.54 -4.15 6.38
CA VAL A 148 -6.18 -3.84 6.83
C VAL A 148 -6.16 -3.60 8.35
N ILE A 149 -7.08 -2.80 8.89
CA ILE A 149 -7.18 -2.55 10.34
C ILE A 149 -7.43 -3.87 11.09
N PHE A 150 -8.27 -4.75 10.57
CA PHE A 150 -8.57 -6.05 11.17
C PHE A 150 -7.33 -6.97 11.21
N ILE A 151 -6.58 -7.05 10.10
CA ILE A 151 -5.31 -7.80 10.07
C ILE A 151 -4.32 -7.24 11.08
N LEU A 152 -4.21 -5.92 11.17
CA LEU A 152 -3.34 -5.26 12.12
C LEU A 152 -3.77 -5.49 13.56
N TRP A 153 -5.05 -5.46 13.84
CA TRP A 153 -5.58 -5.75 15.16
C TRP A 153 -5.22 -7.17 15.60
N ILE A 154 -5.38 -8.17 14.71
CA ILE A 154 -4.95 -9.55 14.97
C ILE A 154 -3.44 -9.59 15.20
N PHE A 155 -2.66 -8.94 14.34
CA PHE A 155 -1.20 -8.95 14.42
C PHE A 155 -0.68 -8.34 15.72
N PHE A 156 -1.24 -7.21 16.17
CA PHE A 156 -0.86 -6.58 17.42
C PHE A 156 -1.41 -7.29 18.66
N ASN A 157 -2.49 -8.05 18.53
CA ASN A 157 -3.08 -8.80 19.64
C ASN A 157 -2.47 -10.19 19.80
N THR A 158 -1.68 -10.66 18.83
CA THR A 158 -0.97 -11.93 18.92
C THR A 158 0.25 -11.80 19.84
N ASP A 159 0.44 -12.74 20.74
CA ASP A 159 1.49 -12.75 21.79
C ASP A 159 2.92 -12.60 21.27
N PHE A 160 3.14 -12.80 19.98
CA PHE A 160 4.43 -12.60 19.32
C PHE A 160 4.97 -11.16 19.47
N PHE A 161 4.09 -10.16 19.47
CA PHE A 161 4.47 -8.74 19.67
C PHE A 161 4.64 -8.38 21.14
N ARG A 162 3.85 -9.01 22.03
CA ARG A 162 3.93 -8.79 23.48
C ARG A 162 5.30 -9.23 24.03
N THR A 163 5.82 -10.34 23.54
CA THR A 163 7.12 -10.90 23.99
C THR A 163 8.31 -10.06 23.51
N LYS A 164 8.27 -9.50 22.31
CA LYS A 164 9.36 -8.63 21.82
C LYS A 164 9.42 -7.27 22.50
N ARG A 165 8.29 -6.69 22.86
CA ARG A 165 8.24 -5.40 23.57
C ARG A 165 8.89 -5.49 24.96
N SER A 166 8.72 -6.60 25.66
CA SER A 166 9.36 -6.84 26.97
C SER A 166 10.87 -7.13 26.85
N ALA A 167 11.32 -7.73 25.76
CA ALA A 167 12.74 -7.97 25.51
C ALA A 167 13.46 -6.68 25.09
N PHE A 168 12.83 -5.83 24.30
CA PHE A 168 13.39 -4.55 23.85
C PHE A 168 13.53 -3.55 25.01
N HIS A 169 12.54 -3.45 25.90
CA HIS A 169 12.62 -2.61 27.10
C HIS A 169 13.75 -3.07 28.05
N ARG A 170 13.94 -4.36 28.19
CA ARG A 170 15.02 -4.91 29.02
C ARG A 170 16.42 -4.61 28.47
N TYR A 171 16.57 -4.49 27.15
CA TYR A 171 17.87 -4.15 26.53
C TYR A 171 18.27 -2.70 26.77
N PHE A 172 17.33 -1.78 26.88
CA PHE A 172 17.59 -0.36 27.14
C PHE A 172 17.73 0.00 28.62
N GLU A 173 17.23 -0.83 29.53
CA GLU A 173 17.42 -0.63 30.98
C GLU A 173 18.78 -1.14 31.47
N THR A 174 19.56 -1.82 30.64
CA THR A 174 20.88 -2.38 31.00
C THR A 174 22.06 -1.60 30.41
N ILE A 175 21.82 -0.46 29.74
CA ILE A 175 22.84 0.48 29.27
C ILE A 175 22.70 1.81 30.02
#